data_15d55feea73142def7f96beede810848
#
_entry.id   15d55feea73142def7f96beede810848
#
_cell.length_a   1.000
_cell.length_b   1.000
_cell.length_c   1.000
_cell.angle_alpha   90.00
_cell.angle_beta   90.00
_cell.angle_gamma   90.00
#
_symmetry.space_group_name_H-M   'P 1'
#
loop_
_entity.id
_entity.type
_entity.pdbx_description
1 polymer ?
#
loop_
_entity_poly.entity_id
_entity_poly.type
_entity_poly.pdbx_seq_one_letter_code
_entity_poly.pdbx_strand_id
1 'polypeptide(L)'
;MICGGSGRSLYSLNAALSQIALSQAGWRNKVVLTPDDPGFPGKSMYDAAPDLSRRYKKTLLLINSGSGYSDDPLVMAQDLARYIEEKESNKFSMGLFTSTVDSPLGQIVGKYGNVVELKGRGKSKPGTEYSETGMMGDIFELGTLELMNSMIEAVFRNLEVDDVFRLCVEEFEKIGDIIDANINSDTYTQLVDLLERRTNVFLGGKGTANEIAKMTGVRLFHIKSFLGDNVYITRGVNTPHPRAGDLEILLSFSGETRPVIIWADVIKKFAGTVFAITSSPDSTLSKKADLKIVLPEEAKPSTPRRFYTRAAYVLSPLPVKLAERLGQRGLNLPEYIISWYHSVTQ
;
A
#
# COMPACT_ATOMS: atom_id res chain seq x y z
N MET A 1 -6.15 -2.53 17.75
CA MET A 1 -5.99 -3.31 16.52
C MET A 1 -4.50 -3.43 16.24
N ILE A 2 -4.05 -4.58 15.82
CA ILE A 2 -2.67 -4.83 15.42
C ILE A 2 -2.67 -5.23 13.96
N CYS A 3 -1.76 -4.67 13.16
CA CYS A 3 -1.66 -4.94 11.74
C CYS A 3 -0.60 -6.02 11.49
N GLY A 4 -0.95 -7.04 10.74
CA GLY A 4 -0.05 -8.09 10.28
C GLY A 4 0.00 -8.17 8.76
N GLY A 5 1.15 -8.47 8.22
CA GLY A 5 1.37 -8.61 6.77
C GLY A 5 2.83 -8.47 6.43
N SER A 6 3.18 -8.66 5.17
CA SER A 6 4.52 -8.39 4.67
C SER A 6 4.49 -7.60 3.37
N GLY A 7 5.52 -6.79 3.13
CA GLY A 7 5.69 -6.02 1.91
C GLY A 7 4.44 -5.20 1.55
N ARG A 8 3.99 -5.32 0.31
CA ARG A 8 2.88 -4.55 -0.24
C ARG A 8 1.54 -4.79 0.46
N SER A 9 1.27 -6.03 0.88
CA SER A 9 0.06 -6.37 1.62
C SER A 9 -0.01 -5.64 2.97
N LEU A 10 1.13 -5.48 3.66
CA LEU A 10 1.19 -4.66 4.88
C LEU A 10 0.99 -3.17 4.57
N TYR A 11 1.61 -2.65 3.51
CA TYR A 11 1.49 -1.24 3.15
C TYR A 11 0.07 -0.85 2.74
N SER A 12 -0.66 -1.72 2.01
CA SER A 12 -2.07 -1.46 1.66
C SER A 12 -2.95 -1.42 2.92
N LEU A 13 -2.75 -2.33 3.85
CA LEU A 13 -3.45 -2.36 5.14
C LEU A 13 -3.14 -1.10 5.97
N ASN A 14 -1.86 -0.73 6.09
CA ASN A 14 -1.43 0.46 6.81
C ASN A 14 -1.99 1.74 6.17
N ALA A 15 -2.04 1.82 4.85
CA ALA A 15 -2.62 2.95 4.13
C ALA A 15 -4.10 3.14 4.48
N ALA A 16 -4.90 2.08 4.47
CA ALA A 16 -6.30 2.14 4.87
C ALA A 16 -6.45 2.53 6.35
N LEU A 17 -5.75 1.85 7.24
CA LEU A 17 -5.90 2.05 8.68
C LEU A 17 -5.35 3.39 9.18
N SER A 18 -4.36 3.97 8.51
CA SER A 18 -3.89 5.33 8.83
C SER A 18 -4.97 6.39 8.64
N GLN A 19 -5.98 6.13 7.81
CA GLN A 19 -7.09 7.02 7.60
C GLN A 19 -8.11 7.01 8.75
N ILE A 20 -8.13 5.98 9.58
CA ILE A 20 -8.96 5.92 10.79
C ILE A 20 -8.64 7.11 11.72
N ALA A 21 -7.37 7.43 11.90
CA ALA A 21 -6.94 8.57 12.72
C ALA A 21 -7.43 9.92 12.17
N LEU A 22 -7.59 10.03 10.86
CA LEU A 22 -8.07 11.26 10.20
C LEU A 22 -9.59 11.41 10.32
N SER A 23 -10.31 10.33 10.45
CA SER A 23 -11.78 10.31 10.46
C SER A 23 -12.42 10.64 11.82
N GLN A 24 -11.66 10.78 12.86
CA GLN A 24 -11.85 11.27 14.25
C GLN A 24 -13.17 11.02 15.00
N ALA A 25 -14.28 10.74 14.36
CA ALA A 25 -15.56 10.58 15.03
C ALA A 25 -15.70 9.17 15.63
N GLY A 26 -15.57 9.05 16.93
CA GLY A 26 -15.86 7.83 17.67
C GLY A 26 -14.70 6.85 17.90
N TRP A 27 -13.52 7.09 17.33
CA TRP A 27 -12.35 6.21 17.49
C TRP A 27 -11.35 6.66 18.55
N ARG A 28 -11.69 7.63 19.39
CA ARG A 28 -10.79 8.24 20.41
C ARG A 28 -10.10 7.24 21.34
N ASN A 29 -10.71 6.07 21.55
CA ASN A 29 -10.20 5.04 22.45
C ASN A 29 -9.66 3.80 21.69
N LYS A 30 -9.42 3.91 20.38
CA LYS A 30 -8.92 2.81 19.56
C LYS A 30 -7.51 3.11 19.10
N VAL A 31 -6.64 2.11 19.28
CA VAL A 31 -5.23 2.20 18.92
C VAL A 31 -4.97 1.21 17.80
N VAL A 32 -4.21 1.64 16.81
CA VAL A 32 -3.68 0.81 15.73
C VAL A 32 -2.18 0.74 15.92
N LEU A 33 -1.63 -0.47 16.02
CA LEU A 33 -0.21 -0.74 16.22
C LEU A 33 0.30 -1.68 15.13
N THR A 34 1.56 -1.54 14.81
CA THR A 34 2.33 -2.56 14.09
C THR A 34 3.42 -3.13 15.00
N PRO A 35 3.95 -4.33 14.73
CA PRO A 35 5.05 -4.89 15.52
C PRO A 35 6.32 -4.01 15.52
N ASP A 36 6.49 -3.17 14.50
CA ASP A 36 7.64 -2.26 14.38
C ASP A 36 7.45 -0.93 15.13
N ASP A 37 6.26 -0.69 15.69
CA ASP A 37 6.01 0.54 16.44
C ASP A 37 6.78 0.54 17.76
N PRO A 38 7.41 1.66 18.15
CA PRO A 38 8.11 1.76 19.43
C PRO A 38 7.23 1.49 20.65
N GLY A 39 5.91 1.64 20.50
CA GLY A 39 4.91 1.35 21.54
C GLY A 39 4.42 -0.09 21.55
N PHE A 40 4.91 -0.96 20.66
CA PHE A 40 4.53 -2.36 20.68
C PHE A 40 5.18 -3.07 21.88
N PRO A 41 4.39 -3.75 22.74
CA PRO A 41 4.87 -4.12 24.09
C PRO A 41 5.60 -5.47 24.16
N GLY A 42 6.20 -5.96 23.08
CA GLY A 42 6.89 -7.25 23.08
C GLY A 42 7.76 -7.45 21.85
N LYS A 43 8.50 -8.56 21.84
CA LYS A 43 9.31 -8.98 20.70
C LYS A 43 8.54 -9.89 19.73
N SER A 44 7.45 -10.48 20.21
CA SER A 44 6.55 -11.34 19.46
C SER A 44 5.10 -11.07 19.86
N MET A 45 4.14 -11.61 19.12
CA MET A 45 2.73 -11.52 19.51
C MET A 45 2.45 -12.26 20.83
N TYR A 46 3.14 -13.36 21.09
CA TYR A 46 3.00 -14.09 22.34
C TYR A 46 3.48 -13.25 23.55
N ASP A 47 4.64 -12.60 23.42
CA ASP A 47 5.19 -11.74 24.48
C ASP A 47 4.36 -10.46 24.70
N ALA A 48 3.80 -9.91 23.63
CA ALA A 48 2.96 -8.70 23.69
C ALA A 48 1.57 -8.95 24.31
N ALA A 49 1.01 -10.15 24.14
CA ALA A 49 -0.36 -10.45 24.47
C ALA A 49 -0.73 -10.23 25.96
N PRO A 50 0.12 -10.52 26.97
CA PRO A 50 -0.19 -10.21 28.36
C PRO A 50 -0.41 -8.72 28.62
N ASP A 51 0.44 -7.87 28.05
CA ASP A 51 0.37 -6.43 28.21
C ASP A 51 -0.81 -5.83 27.45
N LEU A 52 -1.03 -6.26 26.22
CA LEU A 52 -2.21 -5.89 25.41
C LEU A 52 -3.51 -6.28 26.11
N SER A 53 -3.56 -7.47 26.73
CA SER A 53 -4.71 -7.93 27.51
C SER A 53 -4.99 -7.08 28.75
N ARG A 54 -3.96 -6.47 29.36
CA ARG A 54 -4.12 -5.55 30.48
C ARG A 54 -4.59 -4.16 30.05
N ARG A 55 -4.06 -3.67 28.93
CA ARG A 55 -4.35 -2.31 28.44
C ARG A 55 -5.68 -2.18 27.71
N TYR A 56 -6.13 -3.23 27.01
CA TYR A 56 -7.30 -3.16 26.13
C TYR A 56 -8.34 -4.22 26.47
N LYS A 57 -9.60 -3.83 26.35
CA LYS A 57 -10.74 -4.75 26.56
C LYS A 57 -10.80 -5.85 25.51
N LYS A 58 -10.52 -5.48 24.26
CA LYS A 58 -10.48 -6.37 23.11
C LYS A 58 -9.33 -5.97 22.19
N THR A 59 -8.67 -6.95 21.62
CA THR A 59 -7.59 -6.76 20.65
C THR A 59 -7.89 -7.59 19.41
N LEU A 60 -7.87 -6.95 18.25
CA LEU A 60 -7.97 -7.60 16.94
C LEU A 60 -6.58 -7.62 16.29
N LEU A 61 -6.08 -8.80 15.94
CA LEU A 61 -4.99 -8.97 14.99
C LEU A 61 -5.60 -9.02 13.59
N LEU A 62 -5.39 -7.99 12.79
CA LEU A 62 -5.86 -7.91 11.41
C LEU A 62 -4.70 -8.13 10.45
N ILE A 63 -4.82 -9.14 9.61
CA ILE A 63 -3.78 -9.61 8.72
C ILE A 63 -4.21 -9.41 7.27
N ASN A 64 -3.26 -8.99 6.44
CA ASN A 64 -3.39 -8.96 4.99
C ASN A 64 -2.28 -9.78 4.35
N SER A 65 -2.64 -10.92 3.72
CA SER A 65 -1.70 -11.83 3.07
C SER A 65 -2.36 -12.54 1.90
N GLY A 66 -2.06 -12.10 0.68
CA GLY A 66 -2.69 -12.65 -0.53
C GLY A 66 -2.51 -14.16 -0.67
N SER A 67 -1.32 -14.70 -0.45
CA SER A 67 -1.06 -16.14 -0.49
C SER A 67 -1.48 -16.90 0.76
N GLY A 68 -1.45 -16.23 1.93
CA GLY A 68 -1.61 -16.88 3.22
C GLY A 68 -0.43 -17.75 3.67
N TYR A 69 0.73 -17.62 2.99
CA TYR A 69 1.95 -18.40 3.27
C TYR A 69 3.13 -17.55 3.73
N SER A 70 2.98 -16.24 3.82
CA SER A 70 4.07 -15.34 4.26
C SER A 70 4.43 -15.60 5.72
N ASP A 71 5.73 -15.72 6.01
CA ASP A 71 6.23 -16.13 7.33
C ASP A 71 5.88 -15.15 8.45
N ASP A 72 6.16 -13.85 8.27
CA ASP A 72 5.90 -12.87 9.32
C ASP A 72 4.46 -12.90 9.86
N PRO A 73 3.41 -12.77 9.02
CA PRO A 73 2.04 -12.82 9.52
C PRO A 73 1.64 -14.22 10.01
N LEU A 74 2.24 -15.29 9.48
CA LEU A 74 2.00 -16.66 9.94
C LEU A 74 2.51 -16.85 11.37
N VAL A 75 3.75 -16.42 11.65
CA VAL A 75 4.33 -16.45 12.99
C VAL A 75 3.51 -15.61 13.97
N MET A 76 3.07 -14.42 13.56
CA MET A 76 2.21 -13.58 14.40
C MET A 76 0.89 -14.28 14.77
N ALA A 77 0.25 -14.96 13.80
CA ALA A 77 -1.00 -15.68 14.05
C ALA A 77 -0.78 -16.91 14.93
N GLN A 78 0.30 -17.68 14.72
CA GLN A 78 0.68 -18.84 15.53
C GLN A 78 0.94 -18.43 17.00
N ASP A 79 1.70 -17.38 17.20
CA ASP A 79 2.01 -16.84 18.52
C ASP A 79 0.75 -16.42 19.28
N LEU A 80 -0.15 -15.71 18.60
CA LEU A 80 -1.39 -15.29 19.22
C LEU A 80 -2.33 -16.47 19.48
N ALA A 81 -2.41 -17.44 18.57
CA ALA A 81 -3.18 -18.66 18.74
C ALA A 81 -2.71 -19.45 19.98
N ARG A 82 -1.41 -19.66 20.11
CA ARG A 82 -0.80 -20.30 21.27
C ARG A 82 -1.14 -19.57 22.58
N TYR A 83 -1.05 -18.25 22.60
CA TYR A 83 -1.42 -17.48 23.79
C TYR A 83 -2.90 -17.63 24.13
N ILE A 84 -3.80 -17.59 23.15
CA ILE A 84 -5.25 -17.75 23.35
C ILE A 84 -5.54 -19.13 23.96
N GLU A 85 -4.93 -20.19 23.43
CA GLU A 85 -5.10 -21.57 23.91
C GLU A 85 -4.58 -21.75 25.34
N GLU A 86 -3.32 -21.35 25.60
CA GLU A 86 -2.69 -21.52 26.91
C GLU A 86 -3.33 -20.70 28.04
N LYS A 87 -3.92 -19.56 27.72
CA LYS A 87 -4.52 -18.63 28.70
C LYS A 87 -6.05 -18.60 28.66
N GLU A 88 -6.68 -19.41 27.82
CA GLU A 88 -8.12 -19.43 27.57
C GLU A 88 -8.70 -18.02 27.37
N SER A 89 -7.96 -17.19 26.63
CA SER A 89 -8.24 -15.74 26.54
C SER A 89 -9.32 -15.44 25.52
N ASN A 90 -10.39 -14.80 25.95
CA ASN A 90 -11.46 -14.29 25.09
C ASN A 90 -11.28 -12.81 24.67
N LYS A 91 -10.13 -12.20 24.98
CA LYS A 91 -9.85 -10.79 24.68
C LYS A 91 -9.30 -10.55 23.29
N PHE A 92 -8.90 -11.61 22.60
CA PHE A 92 -8.29 -11.54 21.30
C PHE A 92 -9.20 -12.14 20.23
N SER A 93 -9.11 -11.57 19.04
CA SER A 93 -9.71 -12.12 17.83
C SER A 93 -8.76 -11.86 16.64
N MET A 94 -8.92 -12.63 15.58
CA MET A 94 -8.13 -12.49 14.36
C MET A 94 -9.02 -12.16 13.17
N GLY A 95 -8.47 -11.46 12.18
CA GLY A 95 -9.10 -11.23 10.89
C GLY A 95 -8.05 -11.37 9.79
N LEU A 96 -8.41 -11.97 8.68
CA LEU A 96 -7.52 -12.18 7.54
C LEU A 96 -8.20 -11.81 6.24
N PHE A 97 -7.51 -11.01 5.42
CA PHE A 97 -7.78 -10.89 3.99
C PHE A 97 -6.80 -11.77 3.24
N THR A 98 -7.29 -12.66 2.38
CA THR A 98 -6.45 -13.59 1.61
C THR A 98 -7.13 -14.01 0.31
N SER A 99 -6.36 -14.40 -0.69
CA SER A 99 -6.88 -15.09 -1.89
C SER A 99 -6.88 -16.61 -1.74
N THR A 100 -6.34 -17.15 -0.64
CA THR A 100 -6.19 -18.59 -0.40
C THR A 100 -6.68 -18.95 1.00
N VAL A 101 -7.97 -19.20 1.10
CA VAL A 101 -8.66 -19.51 2.39
C VAL A 101 -8.09 -20.76 3.06
N ASP A 102 -7.73 -21.78 2.27
CA ASP A 102 -7.19 -23.04 2.77
C ASP A 102 -5.70 -23.00 3.14
N SER A 103 -5.09 -21.81 3.11
CA SER A 103 -3.70 -21.62 3.50
C SER A 103 -3.47 -21.89 4.99
N PRO A 104 -2.21 -22.16 5.43
CA PRO A 104 -1.89 -22.31 6.85
C PRO A 104 -2.40 -21.13 7.70
N LEU A 105 -2.25 -19.90 7.19
CA LEU A 105 -2.74 -18.71 7.87
C LEU A 105 -4.28 -18.69 7.95
N GLY A 106 -4.97 -19.06 6.86
CA GLY A 106 -6.42 -19.14 6.82
C GLY A 106 -6.98 -20.16 7.81
N GLN A 107 -6.32 -21.31 7.94
CA GLN A 107 -6.69 -22.36 8.91
C GLN A 107 -6.53 -21.91 10.37
N ILE A 108 -5.46 -21.17 10.67
CA ILE A 108 -5.25 -20.63 12.03
C ILE A 108 -6.29 -19.55 12.33
N VAL A 109 -6.40 -18.54 11.46
CA VAL A 109 -7.30 -17.41 11.70
C VAL A 109 -8.75 -17.85 11.76
N GLY A 110 -9.16 -18.81 10.94
CA GLY A 110 -10.54 -19.34 10.93
C GLY A 110 -10.99 -19.96 12.26
N LYS A 111 -10.06 -20.38 13.12
CA LYS A 111 -10.38 -20.87 14.49
C LYS A 111 -10.66 -19.75 15.49
N TYR A 112 -10.08 -18.55 15.28
CA TYR A 112 -10.10 -17.46 16.26
C TYR A 112 -10.75 -16.17 15.75
N GLY A 113 -11.32 -16.21 14.56
CA GLY A 113 -11.93 -15.05 13.92
C GLY A 113 -12.47 -15.30 12.54
N ASN A 114 -12.32 -14.33 11.65
CA ASN A 114 -12.93 -14.36 10.33
C ASN A 114 -11.87 -14.28 9.21
N VAL A 115 -12.09 -15.05 8.16
CA VAL A 115 -11.31 -15.02 6.92
C VAL A 115 -12.18 -14.43 5.82
N VAL A 116 -11.69 -13.38 5.16
CA VAL A 116 -12.33 -12.73 4.02
C VAL A 116 -11.55 -13.11 2.76
N GLU A 117 -12.19 -13.83 1.86
CA GLU A 117 -11.61 -14.16 0.56
C GLU A 117 -11.69 -12.96 -0.37
N LEU A 118 -10.53 -12.52 -0.86
CA LEU A 118 -10.40 -11.56 -1.93
C LEU A 118 -9.62 -12.20 -3.08
N LYS A 119 -10.26 -12.38 -4.22
CA LYS A 119 -9.57 -12.82 -5.43
C LYS A 119 -8.60 -11.74 -5.93
N GLY A 120 -7.60 -12.13 -6.69
CA GLY A 120 -6.63 -11.19 -7.24
C GLY A 120 -5.17 -11.63 -7.07
N ARG A 121 -4.95 -12.76 -6.37
CA ARG A 121 -3.65 -13.42 -6.31
C ARG A 121 -3.84 -14.91 -6.50
N GLY A 122 -3.50 -15.41 -7.69
CA GLY A 122 -3.43 -16.85 -7.94
C GLY A 122 -2.33 -17.48 -7.06
N LYS A 123 -2.28 -18.81 -7.00
CA LYS A 123 -1.21 -19.55 -6.32
C LYS A 123 0.14 -19.19 -6.93
N SER A 124 0.68 -18.07 -6.51
CA SER A 124 2.09 -17.64 -6.50
C SER A 124 2.97 -18.00 -7.70
N LYS A 125 2.46 -17.98 -8.95
CA LYS A 125 3.32 -18.17 -10.12
C LYS A 125 3.16 -17.04 -11.12
N PRO A 126 4.25 -16.58 -11.75
CA PRO A 126 4.18 -15.69 -12.91
C PRO A 126 3.30 -16.29 -14.01
N GLY A 127 2.60 -15.45 -14.77
CA GLY A 127 1.71 -15.92 -15.84
C GLY A 127 0.37 -16.48 -15.35
N THR A 128 -0.09 -16.05 -14.17
CA THR A 128 -1.47 -16.33 -13.71
C THR A 128 -2.46 -15.43 -14.45
N GLU A 129 -3.74 -15.74 -14.37
CA GLU A 129 -4.84 -14.94 -14.91
C GLU A 129 -4.84 -13.46 -14.48
N TYR A 130 -4.08 -13.13 -13.42
CA TYR A 130 -3.92 -11.78 -12.86
C TYR A 130 -2.61 -11.09 -13.27
N SER A 131 -1.88 -11.63 -14.24
CA SER A 131 -0.60 -11.09 -14.70
C SER A 131 -0.42 -11.24 -16.19
N GLU A 132 -0.82 -10.23 -16.94
CA GLU A 132 -0.69 -10.22 -18.42
C GLU A 132 0.78 -10.22 -18.88
N THR A 133 1.68 -9.64 -18.11
CA THR A 133 3.11 -9.52 -18.44
C THR A 133 3.99 -10.55 -17.75
N GLY A 134 3.40 -11.49 -17.04
CA GLY A 134 4.14 -12.40 -16.16
C GLY A 134 4.54 -11.77 -14.81
N MET A 135 4.47 -10.44 -14.66
CA MET A 135 4.63 -9.76 -13.38
C MET A 135 3.35 -9.91 -12.56
N MET A 136 3.50 -10.21 -11.28
CA MET A 136 2.37 -10.28 -10.37
C MET A 136 1.74 -8.89 -10.20
N GLY A 137 0.47 -8.78 -10.57
CA GLY A 137 -0.30 -7.55 -10.41
C GLY A 137 -0.55 -7.19 -8.94
N ASP A 138 -1.10 -6.01 -8.74
CA ASP A 138 -1.44 -5.44 -7.44
C ASP A 138 -2.91 -5.63 -7.07
N ILE A 139 -3.63 -6.45 -7.83
CA ILE A 139 -5.10 -6.57 -7.75
C ILE A 139 -5.55 -6.89 -6.33
N PHE A 140 -4.88 -7.82 -5.67
CA PHE A 140 -5.21 -8.20 -4.29
C PHE A 140 -4.99 -7.04 -3.31
N GLU A 141 -3.83 -6.40 -3.37
CA GLU A 141 -3.46 -5.30 -2.47
C GLU A 141 -4.31 -4.05 -2.69
N LEU A 142 -4.62 -3.73 -3.95
CA LEU A 142 -5.51 -2.63 -4.32
C LEU A 142 -6.95 -2.92 -3.92
N GLY A 143 -7.43 -4.14 -4.16
CA GLY A 143 -8.74 -4.59 -3.73
C GLY A 143 -8.91 -4.55 -2.22
N THR A 144 -7.88 -4.98 -1.47
CA THR A 144 -7.88 -4.87 0.00
C THR A 144 -7.91 -3.42 0.46
N LEU A 145 -7.12 -2.54 -0.17
CA LEU A 145 -7.10 -1.11 0.17
C LEU A 145 -8.49 -0.49 -0.02
N GLU A 146 -9.16 -0.78 -1.13
CA GLU A 146 -10.49 -0.24 -1.41
C GLU A 146 -11.55 -0.83 -0.48
N LEU A 147 -11.57 -2.14 -0.28
CA LEU A 147 -12.52 -2.80 0.64
C LEU A 147 -12.38 -2.22 2.05
N MET A 148 -11.15 -2.07 2.56
CA MET A 148 -10.89 -1.50 3.88
C MET A 148 -11.36 -0.06 4.00
N ASN A 149 -11.17 0.78 2.98
CA ASN A 149 -11.68 2.14 2.97
C ASN A 149 -13.21 2.16 2.99
N SER A 150 -13.87 1.29 2.24
CA SER A 150 -15.32 1.15 2.25
C SER A 150 -15.85 0.62 3.58
N MET A 151 -15.18 -0.34 4.22
CA MET A 151 -15.51 -0.82 5.56
C MET A 151 -15.34 0.29 6.61
N ILE A 152 -14.25 1.06 6.54
CA ILE A 152 -14.01 2.20 7.44
C ILE A 152 -15.12 3.24 7.27
N GLU A 153 -15.48 3.59 6.05
CA GLU A 153 -16.57 4.52 5.77
C GLU A 153 -17.91 4.01 6.30
N ALA A 154 -18.24 2.74 6.06
CA ALA A 154 -19.47 2.13 6.56
C ALA A 154 -19.55 2.18 8.09
N VAL A 155 -18.45 1.84 8.78
CA VAL A 155 -18.38 1.93 10.25
C VAL A 155 -18.58 3.36 10.76
N PHE A 156 -17.97 4.36 10.11
CA PHE A 156 -18.13 5.76 10.54
C PHE A 156 -19.52 6.33 10.28
N ARG A 157 -20.14 5.90 9.18
CA ARG A 157 -21.49 6.34 8.80
C ARG A 157 -22.59 5.49 9.42
N ASN A 158 -22.22 4.47 10.19
CA ASN A 158 -23.15 3.46 10.77
C ASN A 158 -24.04 2.82 9.69
N LEU A 159 -23.42 2.38 8.61
CA LEU A 159 -24.05 1.71 7.49
C LEU A 159 -24.07 0.18 7.70
N GLU A 160 -24.93 -0.51 6.96
CA GLU A 160 -25.02 -1.97 6.98
C GLU A 160 -23.92 -2.62 6.12
N VAL A 161 -23.74 -3.93 6.27
CA VAL A 161 -22.71 -4.68 5.55
C VAL A 161 -22.90 -4.61 4.02
N ASP A 162 -24.14 -4.65 3.56
CA ASP A 162 -24.47 -4.56 2.13
C ASP A 162 -24.07 -3.20 1.52
N ASP A 163 -24.05 -2.15 2.31
CA ASP A 163 -23.58 -0.85 1.87
C ASP A 163 -22.08 -0.83 1.57
N VAL A 164 -21.27 -1.67 2.24
CA VAL A 164 -19.83 -1.79 1.96
C VAL A 164 -19.61 -2.21 0.50
N PHE A 165 -20.37 -3.21 0.03
CA PHE A 165 -20.28 -3.68 -1.35
C PHE A 165 -20.66 -2.56 -2.34
N ARG A 166 -21.76 -1.84 -2.07
CA ARG A 166 -22.19 -0.72 -2.89
C ARG A 166 -21.13 0.39 -2.95
N LEU A 167 -20.53 0.75 -1.80
CA LEU A 167 -19.44 1.73 -1.74
C LEU A 167 -18.22 1.30 -2.57
N CYS A 168 -17.87 0.01 -2.51
CA CYS A 168 -16.78 -0.53 -3.33
C CYS A 168 -17.10 -0.41 -4.84
N VAL A 169 -18.29 -0.82 -5.27
CA VAL A 169 -18.67 -0.78 -6.69
C VAL A 169 -18.66 0.64 -7.21
N GLU A 170 -19.29 1.59 -6.49
CA GLU A 170 -19.34 3.00 -6.86
C GLU A 170 -17.93 3.63 -6.96
N GLU A 171 -17.00 3.20 -6.12
CA GLU A 171 -15.63 3.72 -6.19
C GLU A 171 -14.82 3.04 -7.31
N PHE A 172 -15.03 1.74 -7.57
CA PHE A 172 -14.36 1.05 -8.68
C PHE A 172 -14.77 1.62 -10.05
N GLU A 173 -16.02 2.01 -10.24
CA GLU A 173 -16.45 2.73 -11.45
C GLU A 173 -15.66 4.03 -11.64
N LYS A 174 -15.54 4.84 -10.60
CA LYS A 174 -14.75 6.08 -10.65
C LYS A 174 -13.26 5.83 -10.88
N ILE A 175 -12.72 4.76 -10.28
CA ILE A 175 -11.33 4.36 -10.49
C ILE A 175 -11.11 3.95 -11.94
N GLY A 176 -12.05 3.22 -12.55
CA GLY A 176 -12.01 2.88 -13.98
C GLY A 176 -11.87 4.13 -14.86
N ASP A 177 -12.75 5.11 -14.69
CA ASP A 177 -12.71 6.38 -15.42
C ASP A 177 -11.36 7.13 -15.21
N ILE A 178 -10.84 7.12 -13.99
CA ILE A 178 -9.55 7.75 -13.65
C ILE A 178 -8.39 7.04 -14.34
N ILE A 179 -8.39 5.71 -14.37
CA ILE A 179 -7.35 4.92 -15.05
C ILE A 179 -7.40 5.22 -16.55
N ASP A 180 -8.57 5.14 -17.18
CA ASP A 180 -8.74 5.38 -18.60
C ASP A 180 -8.28 6.80 -19.01
N ALA A 181 -8.60 7.78 -18.19
CA ALA A 181 -8.19 9.17 -18.44
C ALA A 181 -6.68 9.41 -18.31
N ASN A 182 -5.99 8.63 -17.45
CA ASN A 182 -4.59 8.93 -17.11
C ASN A 182 -3.59 7.98 -17.76
N ILE A 183 -3.83 6.68 -17.83
CA ILE A 183 -2.82 5.67 -18.17
C ILE A 183 -2.30 5.77 -19.61
N ASN A 184 -3.09 6.36 -20.51
CA ASN A 184 -2.75 6.60 -21.91
C ASN A 184 -2.48 8.08 -22.21
N SER A 185 -2.40 8.93 -21.17
CA SER A 185 -2.10 10.35 -21.34
C SER A 185 -0.63 10.60 -21.68
N ASP A 186 -0.36 11.74 -22.32
CA ASP A 186 1.03 12.17 -22.60
C ASP A 186 1.84 12.31 -21.29
N THR A 187 1.20 12.79 -20.21
CA THR A 187 1.84 12.90 -18.90
C THR A 187 2.29 11.55 -18.37
N TYR A 188 1.45 10.53 -18.53
CA TYR A 188 1.80 9.18 -18.07
C TYR A 188 2.87 8.54 -18.96
N THR A 189 2.80 8.76 -20.26
CA THR A 189 3.84 8.33 -21.21
C THR A 189 5.19 8.95 -20.87
N GLN A 190 5.23 10.26 -20.60
CA GLN A 190 6.45 10.95 -20.16
C GLN A 190 6.98 10.42 -18.83
N LEU A 191 6.10 10.06 -17.89
CA LEU A 191 6.53 9.43 -16.63
C LEU A 191 7.21 8.08 -16.88
N VAL A 192 6.66 7.24 -17.77
CA VAL A 192 7.27 5.96 -18.15
C VAL A 192 8.61 6.18 -18.84
N ASP A 193 8.73 7.21 -19.73
CA ASP A 193 9.97 7.59 -20.37
C ASP A 193 11.05 8.01 -19.35
N LEU A 194 10.66 8.72 -18.28
CA LEU A 194 11.57 9.06 -17.19
C LEU A 194 12.02 7.83 -16.40
N LEU A 195 11.11 6.90 -16.12
CA LEU A 195 11.42 5.65 -15.43
C LEU A 195 12.38 4.75 -16.24
N GLU A 196 12.27 4.76 -17.56
CA GLU A 196 13.16 4.01 -18.45
C GLU A 196 14.61 4.53 -18.43
N ARG A 197 14.81 5.80 -18.15
CA ARG A 197 16.15 6.40 -18.07
C ARG A 197 16.95 5.77 -16.94
N ARG A 198 18.29 5.74 -17.14
CA ARG A 198 19.27 5.24 -16.15
C ARG A 198 19.45 6.28 -15.03
N THR A 199 18.45 6.40 -14.17
CA THR A 199 18.37 7.38 -13.07
C THR A 199 17.70 6.76 -11.86
N ASN A 200 18.00 7.27 -10.67
CA ASN A 200 17.31 6.84 -9.47
C ASN A 200 15.90 7.41 -9.41
N VAL A 201 15.04 6.70 -8.72
CA VAL A 201 13.65 7.11 -8.45
C VAL A 201 13.47 7.33 -6.97
N PHE A 202 12.94 8.47 -6.60
CA PHE A 202 12.54 8.80 -5.25
C PHE A 202 11.01 8.82 -5.18
N LEU A 203 10.45 8.22 -4.13
CA LEU A 203 9.01 8.16 -3.90
C LEU A 203 8.73 8.80 -2.55
N GLY A 204 7.90 9.83 -2.52
CA GLY A 204 7.67 10.62 -1.31
C GLY A 204 6.20 10.91 -1.01
N GLY A 205 5.87 10.87 0.27
CA GLY A 205 4.58 11.23 0.82
C GLY A 205 4.63 11.26 2.34
N LYS A 206 3.57 11.74 2.99
CA LYS A 206 3.43 11.68 4.45
C LYS A 206 2.14 10.96 4.84
N GLY A 207 2.20 10.23 5.97
CA GLY A 207 1.07 9.44 6.44
C GLY A 207 0.65 8.40 5.40
N THR A 208 -0.63 8.35 5.07
CA THR A 208 -1.19 7.43 4.07
C THR A 208 -0.46 7.49 2.72
N ALA A 209 -0.08 8.71 2.26
CA ALA A 209 0.69 8.87 1.02
C ALA A 209 2.05 8.16 1.06
N ASN A 210 2.71 8.07 2.23
CA ASN A 210 3.95 7.34 2.38
C ASN A 210 3.76 5.82 2.22
N GLU A 211 2.65 5.28 2.70
CA GLU A 211 2.35 3.86 2.54
C GLU A 211 2.06 3.51 1.07
N ILE A 212 1.37 4.38 0.35
CA ILE A 212 1.19 4.24 -1.11
C ILE A 212 2.53 4.33 -1.85
N ALA A 213 3.40 5.26 -1.47
CA ALA A 213 4.74 5.36 -2.04
C ALA A 213 5.57 4.08 -1.83
N LYS A 214 5.53 3.50 -0.63
CA LYS A 214 6.18 2.22 -0.33
C LYS A 214 5.61 1.08 -1.17
N MET A 215 4.28 0.99 -1.28
CA MET A 215 3.60 -0.06 -2.06
C MET A 215 4.04 -0.02 -3.53
N THR A 216 4.08 1.18 -4.13
CA THR A 216 4.57 1.40 -5.50
C THR A 216 6.05 1.07 -5.62
N GLY A 217 6.86 1.48 -4.63
CA GLY A 217 8.31 1.34 -4.62
C GLY A 217 8.79 -0.10 -4.74
N VAL A 218 8.08 -1.06 -4.15
CA VAL A 218 8.49 -2.48 -4.17
C VAL A 218 8.67 -3.01 -5.59
N ARG A 219 7.70 -2.78 -6.47
CA ARG A 219 7.77 -3.31 -7.85
C ARG A 219 8.72 -2.51 -8.73
N LEU A 220 8.72 -1.20 -8.61
CA LEU A 220 9.68 -0.35 -9.32
C LEU A 220 11.12 -0.70 -8.91
N PHE A 221 11.37 -0.99 -7.64
CA PHE A 221 12.68 -1.39 -7.16
C PHE A 221 13.20 -2.65 -7.87
N HIS A 222 12.38 -3.67 -8.07
CA HIS A 222 12.82 -4.89 -8.76
C HIS A 222 13.32 -4.57 -10.16
N ILE A 223 12.58 -3.79 -10.94
CA ILE A 223 12.96 -3.45 -12.33
C ILE A 223 14.16 -2.49 -12.34
N LYS A 224 14.12 -1.43 -11.52
CA LYS A 224 15.18 -0.42 -11.49
C LYS A 224 16.51 -1.00 -11.00
N SER A 225 16.47 -1.91 -10.01
CA SER A 225 17.68 -2.62 -9.55
C SER A 225 18.29 -3.50 -10.63
N PHE A 226 17.47 -4.18 -11.43
CA PHE A 226 17.94 -4.94 -12.59
C PHE A 226 18.62 -4.02 -13.62
N LEU A 227 18.11 -2.81 -13.80
CA LEU A 227 18.74 -1.79 -14.63
C LEU A 227 20.00 -1.16 -13.97
N GLY A 228 20.32 -1.49 -12.72
CA GLY A 228 21.44 -0.93 -11.96
C GLY A 228 21.18 0.46 -11.36
N ASP A 229 19.92 0.83 -11.22
CA ASP A 229 19.46 2.05 -10.59
C ASP A 229 18.75 1.73 -9.26
N ASN A 230 18.46 2.74 -8.44
CA ASN A 230 17.81 2.54 -7.15
C ASN A 230 16.44 3.22 -7.08
N VAL A 231 15.60 2.67 -6.22
CA VAL A 231 14.34 3.29 -5.81
C VAL A 231 14.41 3.58 -4.31
N TYR A 232 14.20 4.82 -3.93
CA TYR A 232 14.26 5.29 -2.55
C TYR A 232 12.90 5.78 -2.07
N ILE A 233 12.58 5.51 -0.81
CA ILE A 233 11.46 6.16 -0.14
C ILE A 233 11.99 7.38 0.58
N THR A 234 11.54 8.57 0.17
CA THR A 234 12.01 9.85 0.71
C THR A 234 11.60 10.01 2.18
N ARG A 235 12.58 10.08 3.10
CA ARG A 235 12.37 10.13 4.56
C ARG A 235 13.14 11.26 5.26
N GLY A 236 13.64 12.24 4.55
CA GLY A 236 14.47 13.28 5.15
C GLY A 236 15.94 12.85 5.27
N VAL A 237 16.53 12.90 6.47
CA VAL A 237 17.99 12.74 6.69
C VAL A 237 18.59 11.42 6.17
N ASN A 238 17.80 10.36 6.07
CA ASN A 238 18.27 9.04 5.61
C ASN A 238 18.09 8.85 4.10
N THR A 239 17.62 9.86 3.38
CA THR A 239 17.47 9.83 1.93
C THR A 239 18.78 10.31 1.30
N PRO A 240 19.38 9.56 0.35
CA PRO A 240 20.60 10.01 -0.31
C PRO A 240 20.33 11.28 -1.13
N HIS A 241 21.38 12.04 -1.39
CA HIS A 241 21.26 13.20 -2.24
C HIS A 241 20.90 12.77 -3.68
N PRO A 242 19.91 13.42 -4.30
CA PRO A 242 19.58 13.18 -5.68
C PRO A 242 20.71 13.66 -6.60
N ARG A 243 20.70 13.18 -7.84
CA ARG A 243 21.62 13.55 -8.91
C ARG A 243 20.85 14.20 -10.05
N ALA A 244 21.55 14.87 -10.94
CA ALA A 244 20.94 15.41 -12.14
C ALA A 244 20.24 14.31 -12.96
N GLY A 245 19.00 14.58 -13.34
CA GLY A 245 18.15 13.65 -14.09
C GLY A 245 17.37 12.64 -13.24
N ASP A 246 17.61 12.54 -11.93
CA ASP A 246 16.81 11.68 -11.06
C ASP A 246 15.33 12.12 -11.04
N LEU A 247 14.44 11.17 -10.82
CA LEU A 247 13.00 11.38 -10.76
C LEU A 247 12.52 11.31 -9.32
N GLU A 248 11.68 12.26 -8.90
CA GLU A 248 10.95 12.18 -7.65
C GLU A 248 9.44 12.19 -7.89
N ILE A 249 8.75 11.13 -7.44
CA ILE A 249 7.29 10.99 -7.48
C ILE A 249 6.75 11.37 -6.11
N LEU A 250 6.01 12.45 -6.03
CA LEU A 250 5.49 13.02 -4.78
C LEU A 250 3.97 12.92 -4.70
N LEU A 251 3.48 12.40 -3.57
CA LEU A 251 2.06 12.27 -3.29
C LEU A 251 1.67 13.20 -2.13
N SER A 252 0.67 14.06 -2.36
CA SER A 252 0.09 14.91 -1.31
C SER A 252 -1.33 15.27 -1.65
N PHE A 253 -2.30 14.86 -0.82
CA PHE A 253 -3.71 15.21 -1.03
C PHE A 253 -3.89 16.71 -1.22
N SER A 254 -3.51 17.54 -0.25
CA SER A 254 -3.64 18.99 -0.34
C SER A 254 -2.64 19.66 -1.29
N GLY A 255 -1.51 18.98 -1.58
CA GLY A 255 -0.38 19.60 -2.25
C GLY A 255 0.34 20.69 -1.43
N GLU A 256 -0.04 20.86 -0.14
CA GLU A 256 0.51 21.86 0.79
C GLU A 256 1.30 21.23 1.95
N THR A 257 1.57 19.93 1.90
CA THR A 257 2.34 19.24 2.93
C THR A 257 3.78 19.72 2.91
N ARG A 258 4.18 20.51 3.91
CA ARG A 258 5.47 21.21 3.95
C ARG A 258 6.70 20.32 3.67
N PRO A 259 6.88 19.12 4.30
CA PRO A 259 8.00 18.25 3.95
C PRO A 259 8.02 17.82 2.48
N VAL A 260 6.86 17.54 1.88
CA VAL A 260 6.75 17.14 0.47
C VAL A 260 7.14 18.28 -0.46
N ILE A 261 6.75 19.52 -0.13
CA ILE A 261 7.17 20.71 -0.88
C ILE A 261 8.67 20.91 -0.79
N ILE A 262 9.28 20.72 0.39
CA ILE A 262 10.73 20.82 0.56
C ILE A 262 11.46 19.77 -0.30
N TRP A 263 10.95 18.55 -0.37
CA TRP A 263 11.56 17.51 -1.21
C TRP A 263 11.50 17.89 -2.70
N ALA A 264 10.37 18.43 -3.17
CA ALA A 264 10.27 18.97 -4.52
C ALA A 264 11.32 20.07 -4.79
N ASP A 265 11.59 20.95 -3.83
CA ASP A 265 12.62 21.97 -3.96
C ASP A 265 14.03 21.37 -3.97
N VAL A 266 14.27 20.33 -3.18
CA VAL A 266 15.58 19.67 -3.11
C VAL A 266 15.90 18.99 -4.43
N ILE A 267 15.00 18.15 -4.98
CA ILE A 267 15.28 17.44 -6.23
C ILE A 267 15.54 18.42 -7.38
N LYS A 268 14.79 19.52 -7.46
CA LYS A 268 14.98 20.57 -8.47
C LYS A 268 16.33 21.28 -8.37
N LYS A 269 16.85 21.51 -7.15
CA LYS A 269 18.19 22.06 -6.94
C LYS A 269 19.29 21.18 -7.52
N PHE A 270 19.05 19.88 -7.61
CA PHE A 270 19.97 18.91 -8.24
C PHE A 270 19.64 18.62 -9.72
N ALA A 271 18.83 19.46 -10.36
CA ALA A 271 18.40 19.27 -11.74
C ALA A 271 17.68 17.92 -11.99
N GLY A 272 16.93 17.44 -11.00
CA GLY A 272 16.03 16.31 -11.13
C GLY A 272 14.62 16.75 -11.54
N THR A 273 13.76 15.77 -11.84
CA THR A 273 12.39 15.97 -12.30
C THR A 273 11.41 15.64 -11.17
N VAL A 274 10.40 16.49 -10.98
CA VAL A 274 9.29 16.30 -10.03
C VAL A 274 8.04 15.86 -10.78
N PHE A 275 7.53 14.68 -10.43
CA PHE A 275 6.20 14.22 -10.78
C PHE A 275 5.30 14.29 -9.55
N ALA A 276 4.16 14.94 -9.64
CA ALA A 276 3.25 15.13 -8.52
C ALA A 276 1.88 14.46 -8.73
N ILE A 277 1.35 13.86 -7.66
CA ILE A 277 -0.06 13.47 -7.56
C ILE A 277 -0.70 14.25 -6.41
N THR A 278 -1.74 15.03 -6.71
CA THR A 278 -2.44 15.87 -5.74
C THR A 278 -3.93 15.99 -6.08
N SER A 279 -4.77 16.41 -5.11
CA SER A 279 -6.18 16.69 -5.40
C SER A 279 -6.43 18.11 -5.91
N SER A 280 -5.45 19.01 -5.78
CA SER A 280 -5.60 20.43 -6.14
C SER A 280 -4.66 20.83 -7.27
N PRO A 281 -5.20 21.32 -8.41
CA PRO A 281 -4.38 21.78 -9.52
C PRO A 281 -3.57 23.05 -9.20
N ASP A 282 -4.05 23.85 -8.24
CA ASP A 282 -3.47 25.14 -7.87
C ASP A 282 -2.56 25.11 -6.65
N SER A 283 -2.36 23.93 -6.06
CA SER A 283 -1.52 23.75 -4.89
C SER A 283 -0.05 24.11 -5.17
N THR A 284 0.69 24.37 -4.09
CA THR A 284 2.12 24.67 -4.16
C THR A 284 2.90 23.52 -4.81
N LEU A 285 2.60 22.26 -4.46
CA LEU A 285 3.23 21.10 -5.07
C LEU A 285 2.92 21.03 -6.58
N SER A 286 1.65 21.24 -6.95
CA SER A 286 1.21 21.22 -8.35
C SER A 286 1.94 22.26 -9.22
N LYS A 287 2.21 23.45 -8.66
CA LYS A 287 2.95 24.53 -9.34
C LYS A 287 4.44 24.26 -9.45
N LYS A 288 5.01 23.47 -8.54
CA LYS A 288 6.44 23.12 -8.54
C LYS A 288 6.74 21.89 -9.41
N ALA A 289 5.76 21.05 -9.67
CA ALA A 289 5.93 19.82 -10.45
C ALA A 289 6.18 20.12 -11.94
N ASP A 290 7.05 19.31 -12.54
CA ASP A 290 7.30 19.33 -13.99
C ASP A 290 6.18 18.55 -14.71
N LEU A 291 5.73 17.45 -14.10
CA LEU A 291 4.63 16.64 -14.55
C LEU A 291 3.67 16.42 -13.38
N LYS A 292 2.37 16.36 -13.64
CA LYS A 292 1.39 16.15 -12.57
C LYS A 292 0.15 15.39 -13.04
N ILE A 293 -0.41 14.62 -12.12
CA ILE A 293 -1.78 14.08 -12.21
C ILE A 293 -2.58 14.70 -11.08
N VAL A 294 -3.72 15.25 -11.43
CA VAL A 294 -4.67 15.82 -10.46
C VAL A 294 -5.84 14.86 -10.31
N LEU A 295 -6.09 14.44 -9.08
CA LEU A 295 -7.19 13.54 -8.70
C LEU A 295 -8.15 14.34 -7.79
N PRO A 296 -9.10 15.12 -8.34
CA PRO A 296 -9.94 16.01 -7.56
C PRO A 296 -10.79 15.24 -6.55
N GLU A 297 -10.78 15.70 -5.31
CA GLU A 297 -11.63 15.16 -4.24
C GLU A 297 -11.84 16.23 -3.16
N GLU A 298 -13.09 16.39 -2.75
CA GLU A 298 -13.42 17.17 -1.55
C GLU A 298 -13.25 16.31 -0.30
N ALA A 299 -12.55 16.84 0.70
CA ALA A 299 -12.44 16.20 1.99
C ALA A 299 -13.79 16.25 2.72
N LYS A 300 -14.38 15.10 2.99
CA LYS A 300 -15.62 15.00 3.76
C LYS A 300 -15.31 14.56 5.20
N PRO A 301 -15.94 15.18 6.21
CA PRO A 301 -15.80 14.73 7.58
C PRO A 301 -16.19 13.25 7.74
N SER A 302 -15.48 12.52 8.56
CA SER A 302 -15.78 11.12 8.90
C SER A 302 -15.76 10.13 7.73
N THR A 303 -15.14 10.49 6.59
CA THR A 303 -14.94 9.56 5.49
C THR A 303 -13.45 9.41 5.15
N PRO A 304 -12.98 8.20 4.79
CA PRO A 304 -11.65 8.02 4.23
C PRO A 304 -11.52 8.80 2.92
N ARG A 305 -10.34 9.36 2.68
CA ARG A 305 -10.04 10.03 1.42
C ARG A 305 -9.75 8.98 0.35
N ARG A 306 -10.59 8.93 -0.66
CA ARG A 306 -10.43 8.02 -1.81
C ARG A 306 -9.26 8.42 -2.72
N PHE A 307 -8.78 9.65 -2.61
CA PHE A 307 -7.58 10.13 -3.27
C PHE A 307 -6.41 9.13 -3.17
N TYR A 308 -6.18 8.57 -1.99
CA TYR A 308 -5.06 7.64 -1.78
C TYR A 308 -5.25 6.32 -2.51
N THR A 309 -6.45 5.76 -2.51
CA THR A 309 -6.79 4.57 -3.29
C THR A 309 -6.62 4.86 -4.78
N ARG A 310 -7.18 5.95 -5.28
CA ARG A 310 -7.07 6.37 -6.68
C ARG A 310 -5.62 6.57 -7.10
N ALA A 311 -4.81 7.22 -6.26
CA ALA A 311 -3.37 7.37 -6.51
C ALA A 311 -2.65 6.02 -6.58
N ALA A 312 -3.00 5.06 -5.71
CA ALA A 312 -2.44 3.71 -5.75
C ALA A 312 -2.78 3.00 -7.08
N TYR A 313 -4.03 3.10 -7.54
CA TYR A 313 -4.46 2.53 -8.82
C TYR A 313 -3.78 3.20 -10.03
N VAL A 314 -3.56 4.51 -10.01
CA VAL A 314 -2.81 5.22 -11.06
C VAL A 314 -1.34 4.82 -11.09
N LEU A 315 -0.72 4.56 -9.92
CA LEU A 315 0.71 4.20 -9.85
C LEU A 315 0.96 2.70 -10.09
N SER A 316 -0.04 1.84 -9.87
CA SER A 316 0.11 0.38 -9.97
C SER A 316 0.53 -0.10 -11.37
N PRO A 317 0.05 0.47 -12.50
CA PRO A 317 0.47 0.05 -13.83
C PRO A 317 1.91 0.45 -14.22
N LEU A 318 2.58 1.35 -13.48
CA LEU A 318 3.91 1.84 -13.86
C LEU A 318 4.96 0.73 -14.05
N PRO A 319 5.10 -0.25 -13.15
CA PRO A 319 6.06 -1.33 -13.35
C PRO A 319 5.75 -2.17 -14.59
N VAL A 320 4.48 -2.42 -14.87
CA VAL A 320 4.03 -3.18 -16.05
C VAL A 320 4.35 -2.41 -17.33
N LYS A 321 3.97 -1.12 -17.39
CA LYS A 321 4.28 -0.26 -18.54
C LYS A 321 5.77 -0.12 -18.77
N LEU A 322 6.58 -0.04 -17.71
CA LEU A 322 8.04 -0.02 -17.83
C LEU A 322 8.56 -1.35 -18.40
N ALA A 323 8.07 -2.48 -17.89
CA ALA A 323 8.45 -3.80 -18.39
C ALA A 323 8.10 -3.99 -19.88
N GLU A 324 6.88 -3.61 -20.29
CA GLU A 324 6.45 -3.62 -21.69
C GLU A 324 7.37 -2.76 -22.58
N ARG A 325 7.70 -1.55 -22.14
CA ARG A 325 8.59 -0.63 -22.87
C ARG A 325 9.99 -1.21 -23.04
N LEU A 326 10.54 -1.80 -21.98
CA LEU A 326 11.85 -2.47 -22.02
C LEU A 326 11.82 -3.65 -22.99
N GLY A 327 10.76 -4.48 -22.95
CA GLY A 327 10.58 -5.59 -23.89
C GLY A 327 10.49 -5.15 -25.35
N GLN A 328 9.77 -4.06 -25.65
CA GLN A 328 9.71 -3.46 -26.99
C GLN A 328 11.07 -3.01 -27.51
N ARG A 329 12.01 -2.67 -26.63
CA ARG A 329 13.40 -2.34 -26.94
C ARG A 329 14.34 -3.55 -26.94
N GLY A 330 13.82 -4.76 -26.79
CA GLY A 330 14.59 -6.00 -26.79
C GLY A 330 15.23 -6.34 -25.44
N LEU A 331 14.92 -5.61 -24.37
CA LEU A 331 15.38 -5.89 -23.01
C LEU A 331 14.29 -6.62 -22.23
N ASN A 332 14.29 -7.95 -22.31
CA ASN A 332 13.35 -8.77 -21.57
C ASN A 332 13.82 -8.92 -20.11
N LEU A 333 12.88 -8.73 -19.19
CA LEU A 333 13.16 -8.95 -17.76
C LEU A 333 13.36 -10.44 -17.52
N PRO A 334 14.40 -10.84 -16.77
CA PRO A 334 14.61 -12.24 -16.42
C PRO A 334 13.51 -12.76 -15.48
N GLU A 335 13.28 -14.06 -15.52
CA GLU A 335 12.21 -14.72 -14.77
C GLU A 335 12.30 -14.42 -13.25
N TYR A 336 13.49 -14.34 -12.68
CA TYR A 336 13.64 -14.06 -11.26
C TYR A 336 13.16 -12.63 -10.87
N ILE A 337 13.15 -11.67 -11.78
CA ILE A 337 12.56 -10.34 -11.55
C ILE A 337 11.04 -10.42 -11.62
N ILE A 338 10.52 -11.19 -12.55
CA ILE A 338 9.09 -11.37 -12.78
C ILE A 338 8.47 -12.20 -11.64
N SER A 339 9.15 -13.29 -11.25
CA SER A 339 8.70 -14.24 -10.25
C SER A 339 9.07 -13.89 -8.81
N TRP A 340 9.86 -12.87 -8.60
CA TRP A 340 10.36 -12.51 -7.27
C TRP A 340 9.25 -11.90 -6.40
N TYR A 341 8.60 -12.76 -5.67
CA TYR A 341 7.46 -12.42 -4.85
C TYR A 341 7.83 -11.88 -3.49
N HIS A 342 8.95 -12.34 -2.96
CA HIS A 342 9.31 -12.15 -1.58
C HIS A 342 10.79 -11.83 -1.45
N SER A 343 11.18 -11.39 -0.27
CA SER A 343 12.57 -11.15 0.07
C SER A 343 13.44 -12.37 -0.24
N VAL A 344 14.70 -12.12 -0.52
CA VAL A 344 15.76 -13.10 -0.82
C VAL A 344 15.93 -14.17 0.28
N THR A 345 15.18 -14.04 1.36
CA THR A 345 15.26 -14.88 2.56
C THR A 345 14.18 -15.95 2.64
N GLN A 346 13.44 -16.20 1.55
CA GLN A 346 12.49 -17.32 1.45
C GLN A 346 12.94 -18.35 0.44
#